data_c6cf88ce606665f1990c8a4e5f573a85
#
_entry.id   c6cf88ce606665f1990c8a4e5f573a85
#
_cell.length_a   1.000
_cell.length_b   1.000
_cell.length_c   1.000
_cell.angle_alpha   90.00
_cell.angle_beta   90.00
_cell.angle_gamma   90.00
#
_symmetry.space_group_name_H-M   'P 1'
#
loop_
_entity.id
_entity.type
_entity.pdbx_description
1 polymer ?
#
loop_
_entity_poly.entity_id
_entity_poly.type
_entity_poly.pdbx_seq_one_letter_code
_entity_poly.pdbx_strand_id
1 'polypeptide(L)'
;MGDRALKSVGARRVMVSWGCAFALVMVAAGMLVAVSDAAPGAAGTVPFTSADGAFGFHYAAELVKCETQDAKVTSESVWAPAEACRCNDPGGAAVTAVCFGYPKDKLKDKPMFNGASFFVATDTSVTDAAGCMAGSANWGEIKGESTTIGGGTFRHFRVSDAAMSHYSNSDIYRGFRAGKCYELVIQEMTTSPDVYDAGTQKFTKEDEAEVKGKLMQALQSFRFLR
;
A
#
# COMPACT_ATOMS: atom_id res chain seq x y z
N MET A 1 8.99 -49.55 -36.06
CA MET A 1 8.47 -49.44 -37.44
C MET A 1 7.63 -48.21 -37.55
N GLY A 2 8.05 -47.24 -38.36
CA GLY A 2 7.26 -46.05 -38.67
C GLY A 2 8.10 -44.75 -38.74
N ASP A 3 9.07 -44.72 -39.68
CA ASP A 3 9.70 -43.47 -40.15
C ASP A 3 8.69 -42.53 -40.80
N ARG A 4 8.75 -41.23 -40.57
CA ARG A 4 8.32 -40.18 -41.51
C ARG A 4 9.13 -38.88 -41.26
N ALA A 5 10.20 -38.76 -42.01
CA ALA A 5 10.40 -37.84 -43.17
C ALA A 5 10.31 -36.31 -42.86
N LEU A 6 11.51 -35.74 -42.90
CA LEU A 6 11.83 -34.31 -43.06
C LEU A 6 11.14 -33.72 -44.33
N LYS A 7 10.62 -32.49 -44.21
CA LYS A 7 10.44 -31.59 -45.33
C LYS A 7 11.10 -30.23 -45.07
N SER A 8 12.17 -29.98 -45.76
CA SER A 8 12.83 -28.67 -45.96
C SER A 8 12.03 -27.83 -46.95
N VAL A 9 11.83 -26.57 -46.64
CA VAL A 9 11.43 -25.51 -47.62
C VAL A 9 12.14 -24.23 -47.18
N GLY A 10 13.18 -23.81 -47.82
CA GLY A 10 13.14 -22.96 -48.99
C GLY A 10 13.49 -21.54 -48.55
N ALA A 11 14.80 -21.19 -48.59
CA ALA A 11 15.30 -19.82 -48.45
C ALA A 11 14.86 -18.94 -49.62
N ARG A 12 14.20 -17.83 -49.40
CA ARG A 12 14.10 -16.71 -50.32
C ARG A 12 14.94 -15.54 -49.84
N ARG A 13 16.04 -15.31 -50.55
CA ARG A 13 16.82 -14.07 -50.49
C ARG A 13 16.03 -12.98 -51.23
N VAL A 14 15.76 -11.88 -50.53
CA VAL A 14 15.35 -10.62 -51.15
C VAL A 14 16.50 -9.64 -50.98
N MET A 15 17.18 -9.35 -52.08
CA MET A 15 18.09 -8.20 -52.20
C MET A 15 17.22 -6.94 -52.27
N VAL A 16 17.50 -5.97 -51.45
CA VAL A 16 17.02 -4.60 -51.65
C VAL A 16 18.22 -3.65 -51.54
N SER A 17 18.28 -2.85 -52.59
CA SER A 17 19.34 -1.97 -53.01
C SER A 17 19.61 -0.80 -52.07
N TRP A 18 20.85 -0.39 -52.08
CA TRP A 18 21.42 0.81 -51.48
C TRP A 18 20.83 2.09 -52.04
N GLY A 19 20.37 2.96 -51.14
CA GLY A 19 20.14 4.37 -51.43
C GLY A 19 20.80 5.20 -50.31
N CYS A 20 21.98 5.76 -50.61
CA CYS A 20 22.64 6.77 -49.77
C CYS A 20 21.84 8.07 -49.78
N ALA A 21 21.29 8.48 -48.67
CA ALA A 21 20.88 9.87 -48.46
C ALA A 21 21.53 10.34 -47.14
N PHE A 22 22.58 11.19 -47.28
CA PHE A 22 23.16 11.94 -46.18
C PHE A 22 22.17 13.01 -45.74
N ALA A 23 21.51 12.81 -44.60
CA ALA A 23 20.78 13.86 -43.91
C ALA A 23 21.65 14.37 -42.76
N LEU A 24 22.13 15.61 -42.89
CA LEU A 24 22.78 16.36 -41.80
C LEU A 24 21.77 16.62 -40.70
N VAL A 25 21.85 15.90 -39.61
CA VAL A 25 21.07 16.18 -38.37
C VAL A 25 21.84 17.14 -37.49
N MET A 26 21.43 18.39 -37.50
CA MET A 26 21.82 19.38 -36.50
C MET A 26 21.29 18.94 -35.13
N VAL A 27 22.16 18.47 -34.26
CA VAL A 27 21.81 18.19 -32.87
C VAL A 27 21.76 19.52 -32.12
N ALA A 28 20.58 20.11 -32.00
CA ALA A 28 20.33 21.14 -31.03
C ALA A 28 20.24 20.45 -29.64
N ALA A 29 21.28 20.62 -28.83
CA ALA A 29 21.29 20.21 -27.43
C ALA A 29 20.30 21.09 -26.64
N GLY A 30 19.02 20.76 -26.70
CA GLY A 30 18.01 21.29 -25.80
C GLY A 30 18.20 20.63 -24.42
N MET A 31 18.70 21.39 -23.43
CA MET A 31 18.60 20.98 -22.03
C MET A 31 17.10 20.87 -21.68
N LEU A 32 16.59 19.66 -21.71
CA LEU A 32 15.31 19.32 -21.08
C LEU A 32 15.55 19.42 -19.57
N VAL A 33 15.25 20.59 -18.98
CA VAL A 33 15.02 20.71 -17.56
C VAL A 33 13.76 19.88 -17.30
N ALA A 34 13.95 18.68 -16.73
CA ALA A 34 12.83 17.89 -16.21
C ALA A 34 12.21 18.68 -15.06
N VAL A 35 11.19 19.46 -15.36
CA VAL A 35 10.30 20.00 -14.33
C VAL A 35 9.58 18.78 -13.78
N SER A 36 9.97 18.36 -12.58
CA SER A 36 9.17 17.40 -11.81
C SER A 36 7.82 18.05 -11.53
N ASP A 37 6.83 17.75 -12.34
CA ASP A 37 5.43 17.99 -12.00
C ASP A 37 5.08 17.16 -10.75
N ALA A 38 5.42 17.72 -9.58
CA ALA A 38 4.78 17.29 -8.34
C ALA A 38 3.31 17.69 -8.51
N ALA A 39 2.44 16.71 -8.72
CA ALA A 39 1.01 16.95 -8.74
C ALA A 39 0.66 17.81 -7.52
N PRO A 40 -0.09 18.93 -7.69
CA PRO A 40 -0.46 19.79 -6.58
C PRO A 40 -1.18 18.92 -5.54
N GLY A 41 -0.65 18.89 -4.33
CA GLY A 41 -1.29 18.20 -3.22
C GLY A 41 -2.71 18.72 -3.08
N ALA A 42 -3.70 17.83 -2.96
CA ALA A 42 -5.07 18.24 -2.70
C ALA A 42 -5.09 19.18 -1.47
N ALA A 43 -5.91 20.22 -1.49
CA ALA A 43 -6.01 21.15 -0.37
C ALA A 43 -6.25 20.38 0.93
N GLY A 44 -5.45 20.68 1.98
CA GLY A 44 -5.53 19.98 3.28
C GLY A 44 -4.67 18.69 3.39
N THR A 45 -3.73 18.46 2.47
CA THR A 45 -2.77 17.35 2.58
C THR A 45 -1.35 17.82 2.89
N VAL A 46 -0.56 16.98 3.55
CA VAL A 46 0.83 17.21 3.92
C VAL A 46 1.72 16.18 3.22
N PRO A 47 2.83 16.59 2.59
CA PRO A 47 3.76 15.65 1.97
C PRO A 47 4.58 14.90 3.01
N PHE A 48 4.83 13.63 2.74
CA PHE A 48 5.76 12.78 3.49
C PHE A 48 6.77 12.14 2.53
N THR A 49 8.01 12.04 2.99
CA THR A 49 9.07 11.27 2.32
C THR A 49 9.74 10.39 3.37
N SER A 50 9.95 9.11 3.04
CA SER A 50 10.67 8.18 3.91
C SER A 50 12.11 8.66 4.17
N ALA A 51 12.66 8.34 5.35
CA ALA A 51 14.01 8.79 5.74
C ALA A 51 15.11 8.34 4.76
N ASP A 52 14.94 7.17 4.14
CA ASP A 52 15.84 6.64 3.11
C ASP A 52 15.54 7.16 1.70
N GLY A 53 14.49 7.97 1.54
CA GLY A 53 14.05 8.50 0.25
C GLY A 53 13.51 7.44 -0.71
N ALA A 54 13.10 6.26 -0.23
CA ALA A 54 12.61 5.18 -1.07
C ALA A 54 11.20 5.42 -1.58
N PHE A 55 10.35 6.06 -0.79
CA PHE A 55 8.95 6.34 -1.13
C PHE A 55 8.46 7.66 -0.53
N GLY A 56 7.34 8.13 -1.05
CA GLY A 56 6.64 9.30 -0.52
C GLY A 56 5.15 9.25 -0.84
N PHE A 57 4.38 10.06 -0.12
CA PHE A 57 2.93 10.22 -0.30
C PHE A 57 2.45 11.55 0.31
N HIS A 58 1.17 11.88 0.10
CA HIS A 58 0.51 12.99 0.76
C HIS A 58 -0.58 12.45 1.68
N TYR A 59 -0.62 12.89 2.93
CA TYR A 59 -1.62 12.46 3.90
C TYR A 59 -2.50 13.62 4.34
N ALA A 60 -3.72 13.34 4.78
CA ALA A 60 -4.61 14.37 5.30
C ALA A 60 -3.99 15.03 6.54
N ALA A 61 -3.98 16.37 6.57
CA ALA A 61 -3.31 17.15 7.63
C ALA A 61 -3.82 16.86 9.04
N GLU A 62 -5.01 16.30 9.18
CA GLU A 62 -5.61 15.89 10.45
C GLU A 62 -5.11 14.54 10.97
N LEU A 63 -4.45 13.72 10.14
CA LEU A 63 -3.86 12.46 10.60
C LEU A 63 -2.64 12.75 11.48
N VAL A 64 -2.50 12.01 12.54
CA VAL A 64 -1.39 12.11 13.47
C VAL A 64 -0.32 11.09 13.10
N LYS A 65 0.92 11.57 12.92
CA LYS A 65 2.06 10.66 12.76
C LYS A 65 2.31 9.94 14.08
N CYS A 66 2.29 8.63 14.04
CA CYS A 66 2.53 7.77 15.18
C CYS A 66 4.03 7.53 15.38
N GLU A 67 4.49 7.49 16.63
CA GLU A 67 5.80 6.95 16.91
C GLU A 67 5.76 5.44 16.68
N THR A 68 6.58 4.96 15.77
CA THR A 68 6.78 3.52 15.58
C THR A 68 7.57 3.03 16.79
N GLN A 69 6.89 2.46 17.76
CA GLN A 69 7.58 1.75 18.81
C GLN A 69 8.21 0.52 18.18
N ASP A 70 9.51 0.34 18.40
CA ASP A 70 10.23 -0.89 18.03
C ASP A 70 9.41 -2.08 18.50
N ALA A 71 8.91 -2.85 17.55
CA ALA A 71 7.79 -3.77 17.72
C ALA A 71 8.13 -4.97 18.61
N LYS A 72 8.07 -4.77 19.91
CA LYS A 72 7.67 -5.82 20.85
C LYS A 72 6.29 -5.45 21.40
N VAL A 73 5.29 -5.59 20.56
CA VAL A 73 3.91 -5.60 21.03
C VAL A 73 3.73 -6.89 21.83
N THR A 74 3.77 -6.77 23.15
CA THR A 74 3.33 -7.87 24.01
C THR A 74 1.82 -8.02 23.85
N SER A 75 1.30 -9.23 23.92
CA SER A 75 -0.12 -9.57 23.72
C SER A 75 -1.11 -8.72 24.56
N GLU A 76 -0.65 -8.08 25.61
CA GLU A 76 -1.45 -7.19 26.46
C GLU A 76 -1.71 -5.82 25.87
N SER A 77 -0.91 -5.36 24.91
CA SER A 77 -1.05 -4.03 24.30
C SER A 77 -2.04 -3.99 23.12
N VAL A 78 -2.49 -5.12 22.63
CA VAL A 78 -3.39 -5.21 21.46
C VAL A 78 -4.74 -4.55 21.76
N TRP A 79 -5.20 -4.58 23.00
CA TRP A 79 -6.52 -4.10 23.42
C TRP A 79 -6.50 -2.89 24.35
N ALA A 80 -5.32 -2.41 24.75
CA ALA A 80 -5.24 -1.17 25.52
C ALA A 80 -5.89 -0.03 24.72
N PRO A 81 -6.67 0.86 25.34
CA PRO A 81 -7.20 2.07 24.68
C PRO A 81 -6.03 3.04 24.43
N ALA A 82 -5.06 2.61 23.65
CA ALA A 82 -3.96 3.43 23.25
C ALA A 82 -4.46 4.46 22.26
N GLU A 83 -4.05 5.68 22.50
CA GLU A 83 -4.08 6.83 21.62
C GLU A 83 -3.99 6.43 20.15
N ALA A 84 -4.60 7.16 19.29
CA ALA A 84 -4.77 7.17 17.82
C ALA A 84 -3.93 6.22 16.92
N CYS A 85 -2.91 5.56 17.44
CA CYS A 85 -1.84 4.92 16.69
C CYS A 85 -1.78 3.41 16.93
N ARG A 86 -2.46 2.65 16.07
CA ARG A 86 -2.26 1.21 15.97
C ARG A 86 -1.76 0.87 14.58
N CYS A 87 -0.52 0.38 14.51
CA CYS A 87 0.19 0.13 13.26
C CYS A 87 0.76 -1.29 13.28
N ASN A 88 -0.11 -2.25 13.58
CA ASN A 88 0.27 -3.64 13.70
C ASN A 88 0.09 -4.32 12.34
N ASP A 89 1.18 -4.85 11.79
CA ASP A 89 1.10 -5.72 10.61
C ASP A 89 0.20 -6.93 10.94
N PRO A 90 -0.91 -7.12 10.21
CA PRO A 90 -1.78 -8.28 10.39
C PRO A 90 -1.09 -9.62 10.14
N GLY A 91 0.00 -9.63 9.36
CA GLY A 91 0.83 -10.81 9.09
C GLY A 91 1.91 -11.07 10.12
N GLY A 92 2.26 -10.06 10.93
CA GLY A 92 3.27 -10.16 11.99
C GLY A 92 4.71 -10.33 11.52
N ALA A 93 4.99 -10.27 10.21
CA ALA A 93 6.31 -10.46 9.61
C ALA A 93 6.96 -9.14 9.16
N ALA A 94 6.15 -8.15 8.83
CA ALA A 94 6.65 -6.87 8.34
C ALA A 94 6.97 -5.89 9.46
N VAL A 95 8.01 -5.10 9.26
CA VAL A 95 8.44 -4.04 10.17
C VAL A 95 7.87 -2.70 9.69
N THR A 96 7.10 -2.03 10.54
CA THR A 96 6.49 -0.74 10.22
C THR A 96 7.56 0.35 10.09
N ALA A 97 7.64 0.94 8.90
CA ALA A 97 8.54 2.05 8.58
C ALA A 97 7.96 3.41 8.98
N VAL A 98 6.66 3.58 8.80
CA VAL A 98 5.91 4.80 9.16
C VAL A 98 4.44 4.48 9.35
N CYS A 99 3.80 5.20 10.27
CA CYS A 99 2.38 5.06 10.55
C CYS A 99 1.72 6.42 10.79
N PHE A 100 0.48 6.55 10.35
CA PHE A 100 -0.41 7.69 10.57
C PHE A 100 -1.76 7.20 11.05
N GLY A 101 -2.20 7.68 12.22
CA GLY A 101 -3.47 7.33 12.82
C GLY A 101 -4.53 8.41 12.65
N TYR A 102 -5.79 8.00 12.56
CA TYR A 102 -6.93 8.91 12.65
C TYR A 102 -7.13 9.31 14.11
N PRO A 103 -7.20 10.62 14.45
CA PRO A 103 -7.29 11.09 15.83
C PRO A 103 -8.60 10.63 16.49
N LYS A 104 -8.50 9.87 17.57
CA LYS A 104 -9.64 9.28 18.27
C LYS A 104 -10.56 10.33 18.92
N ASP A 105 -10.02 11.49 19.28
CA ASP A 105 -10.76 12.61 19.85
C ASP A 105 -11.82 13.20 18.89
N LYS A 106 -11.64 13.03 17.59
CA LYS A 106 -12.65 13.39 16.58
C LYS A 106 -13.92 12.54 16.65
N LEU A 107 -13.81 11.33 17.19
CA LEU A 107 -14.88 10.36 17.34
C LEU A 107 -15.08 9.93 18.81
N LYS A 108 -14.75 10.82 19.76
CA LYS A 108 -14.80 10.54 21.19
C LYS A 108 -16.19 10.10 21.69
N ASP A 109 -17.24 10.57 21.03
CA ASP A 109 -18.64 10.26 21.38
C ASP A 109 -19.11 8.94 20.74
N LYS A 110 -18.23 8.26 19.98
CA LYS A 110 -18.50 7.00 19.25
C LYS A 110 -17.59 5.88 19.77
N PRO A 111 -17.91 5.31 20.93
CA PRO A 111 -17.01 4.35 21.61
C PRO A 111 -16.79 3.04 20.85
N MET A 112 -17.61 2.77 19.82
CA MET A 112 -17.42 1.63 18.93
C MET A 112 -16.19 1.78 18.02
N PHE A 113 -15.69 3.01 17.81
CA PHE A 113 -14.47 3.27 17.06
C PHE A 113 -13.25 3.12 17.97
N ASN A 114 -12.38 2.14 17.67
CA ASN A 114 -11.18 1.88 18.44
C ASN A 114 -9.91 2.49 17.83
N GLY A 115 -9.96 2.81 16.54
CA GLY A 115 -8.87 3.44 15.82
C GLY A 115 -8.84 3.05 14.35
N ALA A 116 -8.15 3.85 13.57
CA ALA A 116 -7.86 3.53 12.19
C ALA A 116 -6.50 4.14 11.80
N SER A 117 -5.77 3.49 10.91
CA SER A 117 -4.43 3.91 10.53
C SER A 117 -4.12 3.58 9.08
N PHE A 118 -3.22 4.38 8.50
CA PHE A 118 -2.46 4.06 7.31
C PHE A 118 -1.00 3.89 7.70
N PHE A 119 -0.39 2.79 7.29
CA PHE A 119 1.04 2.60 7.52
C PHE A 119 1.74 1.91 6.35
N VAL A 120 3.04 2.14 6.28
CA VAL A 120 3.93 1.46 5.34
C VAL A 120 4.86 0.57 6.15
N ALA A 121 4.91 -0.70 5.79
CA ALA A 121 5.81 -1.67 6.39
C ALA A 121 6.67 -2.36 5.33
N THR A 122 7.74 -3.03 5.75
CA THR A 122 8.61 -3.84 4.90
C THR A 122 8.74 -5.24 5.47
N ASP A 123 8.42 -6.24 4.66
CA ASP A 123 8.63 -7.64 4.99
C ASP A 123 10.02 -8.07 4.50
N THR A 124 10.96 -8.22 5.42
CA THR A 124 12.34 -8.62 5.12
C THR A 124 12.53 -10.13 5.00
N SER A 125 11.52 -10.92 5.36
CA SER A 125 11.54 -12.38 5.18
C SER A 125 11.31 -12.80 3.74
N VAL A 126 10.75 -11.90 2.92
CA VAL A 126 10.43 -12.11 1.50
C VAL A 126 11.47 -11.42 0.62
N THR A 127 12.18 -12.20 -0.18
CA THR A 127 13.31 -11.75 -0.99
C THR A 127 13.02 -11.68 -2.49
N ASP A 128 11.83 -12.08 -2.93
CA ASP A 128 11.44 -12.06 -4.35
C ASP A 128 10.00 -11.57 -4.55
N ALA A 129 9.70 -11.20 -5.79
CA ALA A 129 8.40 -10.64 -6.16
C ALA A 129 7.26 -11.65 -6.04
N ALA A 130 7.51 -12.92 -6.33
CA ALA A 130 6.46 -13.96 -6.28
C ALA A 130 6.01 -14.20 -4.84
N GLY A 131 6.95 -14.33 -3.91
CA GLY A 131 6.68 -14.44 -2.47
C GLY A 131 5.96 -13.20 -1.92
N CYS A 132 6.38 -12.01 -2.34
CA CYS A 132 5.71 -10.77 -1.94
C CYS A 132 4.24 -10.74 -2.39
N MET A 133 3.97 -11.14 -3.63
CA MET A 133 2.62 -11.14 -4.20
C MET A 133 1.76 -12.35 -3.75
N ALA A 134 2.34 -13.35 -3.12
CA ALA A 134 1.59 -14.49 -2.59
C ALA A 134 0.78 -14.17 -1.32
N GLY A 135 1.13 -13.10 -0.63
CA GLY A 135 0.55 -12.75 0.67
C GLY A 135 1.28 -13.43 1.83
N SER A 136 0.78 -13.27 3.03
CA SER A 136 1.33 -13.91 4.23
C SER A 136 0.64 -15.25 4.50
N ALA A 137 1.42 -16.26 4.87
CA ALA A 137 0.88 -17.55 5.30
C ALA A 137 -0.05 -17.42 6.53
N ASN A 138 0.13 -16.39 7.33
CA ASN A 138 -0.68 -16.14 8.53
C ASN A 138 -2.10 -15.66 8.22
N TRP A 139 -2.37 -15.24 6.98
CA TRP A 139 -3.73 -14.80 6.56
C TRP A 139 -4.61 -15.97 6.07
N GLY A 140 -4.08 -17.19 6.01
CA GLY A 140 -4.74 -18.32 5.37
C GLY A 140 -4.79 -18.18 3.84
N GLU A 141 -5.70 -18.92 3.20
CA GLU A 141 -5.86 -18.89 1.74
C GLU A 141 -6.69 -17.68 1.28
N ILE A 142 -6.11 -16.47 1.38
CA ILE A 142 -6.76 -15.25 0.88
C ILE A 142 -6.28 -14.95 -0.54
N LYS A 143 -7.25 -14.82 -1.43
CA LYS A 143 -6.97 -14.50 -2.84
C LYS A 143 -6.83 -13.01 -3.05
N GLY A 144 -5.61 -12.55 -3.35
CA GLY A 144 -5.36 -11.14 -3.63
C GLY A 144 -5.73 -10.74 -5.06
N GLU A 145 -6.05 -9.45 -5.24
CA GLU A 145 -6.38 -8.81 -6.52
C GLU A 145 -5.22 -7.92 -6.98
N SER A 146 -4.93 -7.91 -8.30
CA SER A 146 -3.88 -7.04 -8.82
C SER A 146 -4.38 -5.60 -8.93
N THR A 147 -3.56 -4.63 -8.50
CA THR A 147 -3.85 -3.20 -8.60
C THR A 147 -2.59 -2.40 -8.88
N THR A 148 -2.75 -1.13 -9.26
CA THR A 148 -1.64 -0.20 -9.52
C THR A 148 -1.73 0.99 -8.58
N ILE A 149 -0.64 1.29 -7.87
CA ILE A 149 -0.52 2.45 -6.97
C ILE A 149 0.79 3.15 -7.30
N GLY A 150 0.74 4.46 -7.61
CA GLY A 150 1.91 5.27 -7.91
C GLY A 150 2.80 4.72 -9.03
N GLY A 151 2.22 4.05 -10.02
CA GLY A 151 2.93 3.40 -11.12
C GLY A 151 3.56 2.05 -10.77
N GLY A 152 3.46 1.59 -9.52
CA GLY A 152 3.89 0.26 -9.09
C GLY A 152 2.76 -0.76 -9.12
N THR A 153 3.09 -2.03 -9.41
CA THR A 153 2.13 -3.15 -9.32
C THR A 153 2.07 -3.64 -7.87
N PHE A 154 0.86 -3.76 -7.37
CA PHE A 154 0.56 -4.28 -6.03
C PHE A 154 -0.45 -5.41 -6.10
N ARG A 155 -0.45 -6.25 -5.07
CA ARG A 155 -1.50 -7.21 -4.79
C ARG A 155 -2.28 -6.76 -3.57
N HIS A 156 -3.58 -6.58 -3.72
CA HIS A 156 -4.49 -6.14 -2.67
C HIS A 156 -5.13 -7.36 -1.99
N PHE A 157 -5.05 -7.42 -0.68
CA PHE A 157 -5.66 -8.43 0.17
C PHE A 157 -6.59 -7.76 1.19
N ARG A 158 -7.68 -8.42 1.54
CA ARG A 158 -8.56 -8.02 2.63
C ARG A 158 -8.45 -9.05 3.73
N VAL A 159 -8.04 -8.60 4.90
CA VAL A 159 -7.88 -9.43 6.09
C VAL A 159 -8.80 -8.90 7.16
N SER A 160 -9.60 -9.78 7.74
CA SER A 160 -10.47 -9.42 8.87
C SER A 160 -10.21 -10.40 10.01
N ASP A 161 -10.15 -9.87 11.21
CA ASP A 161 -10.03 -10.63 12.44
C ASP A 161 -11.06 -10.16 13.45
N ALA A 162 -11.52 -11.06 14.32
CA ALA A 162 -12.52 -10.77 15.32
C ALA A 162 -12.22 -11.56 16.60
N ALA A 163 -12.16 -10.86 17.74
CA ALA A 163 -12.00 -11.47 19.04
C ALA A 163 -12.75 -10.65 20.09
N MET A 164 -13.51 -11.30 20.96
CA MET A 164 -14.20 -10.67 22.12
C MET A 164 -15.01 -9.42 21.74
N SER A 165 -15.79 -9.50 20.66
CA SER A 165 -16.61 -8.40 20.12
C SER A 165 -15.81 -7.24 19.52
N HIS A 166 -14.50 -7.36 19.37
CA HIS A 166 -13.66 -6.42 18.64
C HIS A 166 -13.39 -6.94 17.23
N TYR A 167 -13.38 -6.05 16.26
CA TYR A 167 -13.12 -6.34 14.86
C TYR A 167 -11.90 -5.54 14.39
N SER A 168 -11.05 -6.18 13.62
CA SER A 168 -9.95 -5.55 12.88
C SER A 168 -10.13 -5.86 11.41
N ASN A 169 -10.28 -4.83 10.59
CA ASN A 169 -10.37 -4.94 9.14
C ASN A 169 -9.16 -4.27 8.52
N SER A 170 -8.47 -4.96 7.63
CA SER A 170 -7.28 -4.46 6.97
C SER A 170 -7.35 -4.64 5.46
N ASP A 171 -7.14 -3.55 4.74
CA ASP A 171 -6.84 -3.52 3.31
C ASP A 171 -5.30 -3.47 3.17
N ILE A 172 -4.67 -4.53 2.67
CA ILE A 172 -3.23 -4.70 2.59
C ILE A 172 -2.81 -4.76 1.12
N TYR A 173 -1.87 -3.91 0.74
CA TYR A 173 -1.34 -3.82 -0.62
C TYR A 173 0.14 -4.18 -0.59
N ARG A 174 0.51 -5.34 -1.15
CA ARG A 174 1.89 -5.81 -1.23
C ARG A 174 2.49 -5.51 -2.58
N GLY A 175 3.67 -4.89 -2.60
CA GLY A 175 4.40 -4.54 -3.80
C GLY A 175 5.90 -4.75 -3.63
N PHE A 176 6.55 -5.33 -4.66
CA PHE A 176 7.99 -5.60 -4.63
C PHE A 176 8.77 -4.55 -5.40
N ARG A 177 9.73 -3.91 -4.73
CA ARG A 177 10.57 -2.88 -5.34
C ARG A 177 11.98 -2.91 -4.75
N ALA A 178 12.99 -2.82 -5.61
CA ALA A 178 14.42 -2.75 -5.21
C ALA A 178 14.82 -3.82 -4.17
N GLY A 179 14.37 -5.07 -4.37
CA GLY A 179 14.70 -6.20 -3.48
C GLY A 179 13.95 -6.22 -2.14
N LYS A 180 12.93 -5.38 -1.96
CA LYS A 180 12.12 -5.32 -0.73
C LYS A 180 10.64 -5.55 -1.03
N CYS A 181 9.97 -6.27 -0.16
CA CYS A 181 8.52 -6.37 -0.16
C CYS A 181 7.94 -5.26 0.72
N TYR A 182 7.16 -4.36 0.12
CA TYR A 182 6.47 -3.27 0.82
C TYR A 182 5.02 -3.67 1.05
N GLU A 183 4.52 -3.30 2.22
CA GLU A 183 3.12 -3.40 2.58
C GLU A 183 2.58 -2.00 2.86
N LEU A 184 1.53 -1.61 2.12
CA LEU A 184 0.75 -0.43 2.39
C LEU A 184 -0.54 -0.91 3.03
N VAL A 185 -0.82 -0.49 4.25
CA VAL A 185 -1.94 -1.03 5.02
C VAL A 185 -2.87 0.09 5.45
N ILE A 186 -4.17 -0.10 5.20
CA ILE A 186 -5.23 0.63 5.85
C ILE A 186 -5.89 -0.33 6.84
N GLN A 187 -5.85 -0.01 8.12
CA GLN A 187 -6.43 -0.83 9.18
C GLN A 187 -7.49 0.00 9.92
N GLU A 188 -8.62 -0.63 10.18
CA GLU A 188 -9.69 -0.09 11.01
C GLU A 188 -10.05 -1.08 12.11
N MET A 189 -10.24 -0.56 13.31
CA MET A 189 -10.63 -1.36 14.48
C MET A 189 -11.90 -0.80 15.09
N THR A 190 -12.86 -1.69 15.30
CA THR A 190 -14.17 -1.36 15.88
C THR A 190 -14.58 -2.36 16.95
N THR A 191 -15.57 -1.99 17.74
CA THR A 191 -16.22 -2.88 18.71
C THR A 191 -17.66 -3.09 18.29
N SER A 192 -18.21 -4.30 18.51
CA SER A 192 -19.62 -4.60 18.25
C SER A 192 -20.53 -3.64 19.00
N PRO A 193 -21.58 -3.14 18.35
CA PRO A 193 -22.59 -2.33 19.03
C PRO A 193 -23.31 -3.07 20.15
N ASP A 194 -23.32 -4.40 20.12
CA ASP A 194 -24.06 -5.23 21.07
C ASP A 194 -23.46 -5.23 22.50
N VAL A 195 -22.23 -4.70 22.66
CA VAL A 195 -21.59 -4.57 23.99
C VAL A 195 -21.87 -3.22 24.66
N TYR A 196 -22.63 -2.35 24.01
CA TYR A 196 -22.95 -1.01 24.54
C TYR A 196 -24.46 -0.88 24.84
N ASP A 197 -24.78 0.01 25.77
CA ASP A 197 -26.17 0.29 26.16
C ASP A 197 -26.97 0.86 24.99
N ALA A 198 -28.28 0.61 25.03
CA ALA A 198 -29.23 1.20 24.10
C ALA A 198 -29.18 2.74 24.23
N GLY A 199 -28.93 3.44 23.12
CA GLY A 199 -28.77 4.91 23.11
C GLY A 199 -27.33 5.38 22.98
N THR A 200 -26.33 4.49 23.09
CA THR A 200 -24.94 4.83 22.75
C THR A 200 -24.82 5.25 21.29
N GLN A 201 -24.12 6.36 21.05
CA GLN A 201 -23.89 6.82 19.68
C GLN A 201 -23.07 5.81 18.89
N LYS A 202 -23.63 5.39 17.75
CA LYS A 202 -23.01 4.39 16.89
C LYS A 202 -21.96 5.05 15.99
N PHE A 203 -20.89 4.32 15.73
CA PHE A 203 -20.01 4.56 14.60
C PHE A 203 -20.75 4.14 13.33
N THR A 204 -21.06 5.09 12.46
CA THR A 204 -21.92 4.89 11.29
C THR A 204 -21.10 4.57 10.05
N LYS A 205 -21.77 4.16 8.97
CA LYS A 205 -21.12 3.97 7.67
C LYS A 205 -20.58 5.27 7.08
N GLU A 206 -21.20 6.39 7.40
CA GLU A 206 -20.74 7.72 7.01
C GLU A 206 -19.44 8.08 7.73
N ASP A 207 -19.35 7.78 9.04
CA ASP A 207 -18.12 7.95 9.81
C ASP A 207 -16.99 7.05 9.26
N GLU A 208 -17.28 5.79 8.98
CA GLU A 208 -16.35 4.83 8.36
C GLU A 208 -15.85 5.35 7.02
N ALA A 209 -16.74 5.85 6.17
CA ALA A 209 -16.38 6.39 4.86
C ALA A 209 -15.50 7.65 4.98
N GLU A 210 -15.77 8.52 5.94
CA GLU A 210 -14.94 9.70 6.22
C GLU A 210 -13.55 9.29 6.67
N VAL A 211 -13.44 8.44 7.70
CA VAL A 211 -12.16 7.94 8.22
C VAL A 211 -11.37 7.26 7.10
N LYS A 212 -12.00 6.31 6.41
CA LYS A 212 -11.38 5.58 5.30
C LYS A 212 -10.95 6.51 4.18
N GLY A 213 -11.76 7.52 3.85
CA GLY A 213 -11.43 8.52 2.82
C GLY A 213 -10.13 9.27 3.13
N LYS A 214 -9.89 9.63 4.40
CA LYS A 214 -8.65 10.31 4.83
C LYS A 214 -7.42 9.42 4.72
N LEU A 215 -7.53 8.14 5.10
CA LEU A 215 -6.44 7.17 4.98
C LEU A 215 -6.15 6.81 3.52
N MET A 216 -7.19 6.72 2.70
CA MET A 216 -7.07 6.45 1.26
C MET A 216 -6.31 7.55 0.51
N GLN A 217 -6.34 8.82 0.96
CA GLN A 217 -5.53 9.88 0.37
C GLN A 217 -4.03 9.54 0.41
N ALA A 218 -3.54 9.00 1.53
CA ALA A 218 -2.15 8.59 1.66
C ALA A 218 -1.83 7.42 0.71
N LEU A 219 -2.69 6.41 0.67
CA LEU A 219 -2.54 5.26 -0.22
C LEU A 219 -2.52 5.67 -1.70
N GLN A 220 -3.49 6.46 -2.13
CA GLN A 220 -3.66 6.85 -3.54
C GLN A 220 -2.53 7.74 -4.05
N SER A 221 -1.92 8.54 -3.16
CA SER A 221 -0.79 9.41 -3.48
C SER A 221 0.57 8.75 -3.29
N PHE A 222 0.61 7.52 -2.78
CA PHE A 222 1.86 6.78 -2.58
C PHE A 222 2.59 6.58 -3.90
N ARG A 223 3.92 6.75 -3.87
CA ARG A 223 4.81 6.47 -4.99
C ARG A 223 6.19 6.05 -4.51
N PHE A 224 6.84 5.17 -5.24
CA PHE A 224 8.25 4.93 -5.09
C PHE A 224 9.04 6.11 -5.70
N LEU A 225 10.09 6.55 -5.02
CA LEU A 225 10.93 7.68 -5.45
C LEU A 225 12.25 7.22 -6.08
N ARG A 226 12.61 5.94 -5.89
CA ARG A 226 13.81 5.28 -6.44
C ARG A 226 13.48 3.89 -6.98
#